data_eedb640bacbe890b54ee3155f33abc78
#
_entry.id   eedb640bacbe890b54ee3155f33abc78
#
_cell.length_a   1.000
_cell.length_b   1.000
_cell.length_c   1.000
_cell.angle_alpha   90.00
_cell.angle_beta   90.00
_cell.angle_gamma   90.00
#
_symmetry.space_group_name_H-M   'P 1'
#
loop_
_entity.id
_entity.type
_entity.pdbx_description
1 polymer ?
#
loop_
_entity_poly.entity_id
_entity_poly.type
_entity_poly.pdbx_seq_one_letter_code
_entity_poly.pdbx_strand_id
1 'polypeptide(L)'
;MRKTWGSERRLRWLVVVATLMAVTRPAIAQEADDANKNAARELAEQAAKAMESRDFARAQDLYRRAYALVPAPTLSLRHARALAQGGRWVEALEAYVRTTRARLDDRSPPAFREAVEQAHAELAELRPRVPRATIVIKGIDGKSKALTVKVAGRARASERIGVAGPRDPGEREVVATTTDR
;
A
#
# COMPACT_ATOMS: atom_id res chain seq x y z
N MET A 1 2.48 43.44 -61.29
CA MET A 1 2.50 41.98 -60.98
C MET A 1 3.56 41.71 -59.91
N ARG A 2 3.19 41.55 -58.66
CA ARG A 2 4.11 41.16 -57.55
C ARG A 2 3.84 39.72 -57.25
N LYS A 3 4.80 38.83 -57.45
CA LYS A 3 4.74 37.41 -57.15
C LYS A 3 4.93 37.21 -55.63
N THR A 4 3.90 36.73 -54.93
CA THR A 4 3.96 36.24 -53.55
C THR A 4 4.50 34.81 -53.54
N TRP A 5 5.82 34.68 -53.51
CA TRP A 5 6.51 33.39 -53.47
C TRP A 5 7.31 33.29 -52.16
N GLY A 6 6.67 32.91 -51.06
CA GLY A 6 7.39 32.84 -49.79
C GLY A 6 6.67 32.21 -48.63
N SER A 7 5.35 32.01 -48.67
CA SER A 7 4.58 31.54 -47.51
C SER A 7 4.40 30.01 -47.44
N GLU A 8 4.40 29.33 -48.56
CA GLU A 8 4.15 27.87 -48.63
C GLU A 8 5.30 27.01 -48.07
N ARG A 9 6.55 27.48 -48.20
CA ARG A 9 7.71 26.71 -47.70
C ARG A 9 7.83 26.72 -46.18
N ARG A 10 7.41 27.79 -45.51
CA ARG A 10 7.46 27.91 -44.03
C ARG A 10 6.37 27.07 -43.37
N LEU A 11 5.20 26.96 -44.01
CA LEU A 11 4.10 26.16 -43.51
C LEU A 11 4.40 24.65 -43.58
N ARG A 12 5.08 24.19 -44.63
CA ARG A 12 5.49 22.78 -44.78
C ARG A 12 6.55 22.36 -43.75
N TRP A 13 7.46 23.26 -43.35
CA TRP A 13 8.47 23.01 -42.33
C TRP A 13 7.86 22.94 -40.93
N LEU A 14 6.86 23.75 -40.61
CA LEU A 14 6.15 23.72 -39.33
C LEU A 14 5.33 22.42 -39.13
N VAL A 15 4.76 21.88 -40.21
CA VAL A 15 4.01 20.62 -40.16
C VAL A 15 4.95 19.42 -39.93
N VAL A 16 6.15 19.43 -40.57
CA VAL A 16 7.13 18.33 -40.39
C VAL A 16 7.74 18.34 -39.00
N VAL A 17 8.00 19.50 -38.39
CA VAL A 17 8.53 19.57 -37.01
C VAL A 17 7.48 19.18 -35.98
N ALA A 18 6.20 19.53 -36.21
CA ALA A 18 5.10 19.13 -35.31
C ALA A 18 4.85 17.61 -35.32
N THR A 19 5.04 16.95 -36.48
CA THR A 19 4.85 15.49 -36.60
C THR A 19 5.98 14.69 -35.95
N LEU A 20 7.21 15.25 -35.87
CA LEU A 20 8.35 14.57 -35.27
C LEU A 20 8.31 14.58 -33.71
N MET A 21 7.62 15.56 -33.10
CA MET A 21 7.49 15.66 -31.65
C MET A 21 6.39 14.74 -31.06
N ALA A 22 5.49 14.21 -31.89
CA ALA A 22 4.36 13.39 -31.42
C ALA A 22 4.71 11.91 -31.22
N VAL A 23 5.84 11.42 -31.74
CA VAL A 23 6.18 9.98 -31.78
C VAL A 23 7.06 9.53 -30.60
N THR A 24 7.69 10.43 -29.85
CA THR A 24 8.66 10.06 -28.81
C THR A 24 8.07 9.86 -27.41
N ARG A 25 6.85 10.34 -27.13
CA ARG A 25 6.20 10.23 -25.82
C ARG A 25 5.77 8.81 -25.42
N PRO A 26 5.21 7.96 -26.30
CA PRO A 26 4.80 6.60 -25.88
C PRO A 26 5.98 5.68 -25.58
N ALA A 27 7.11 5.82 -26.26
CA ALA A 27 8.27 4.95 -26.05
C ALA A 27 8.91 5.15 -24.67
N ILE A 28 9.06 6.37 -24.19
CA ILE A 28 9.63 6.68 -22.87
C ILE A 28 8.72 6.18 -21.73
N ALA A 29 7.40 6.31 -21.89
CA ALA A 29 6.45 5.83 -20.91
C ALA A 29 6.44 4.30 -20.82
N GLN A 30 6.57 3.61 -21.94
CA GLN A 30 6.64 2.15 -21.99
C GLN A 30 7.94 1.63 -21.36
N GLU A 31 9.08 2.26 -21.64
CA GLU A 31 10.37 1.89 -21.05
C GLU A 31 10.38 2.06 -19.52
N ALA A 32 9.79 3.14 -19.01
CA ALA A 32 9.64 3.37 -17.57
C ALA A 32 8.71 2.33 -16.90
N ASP A 33 7.63 1.92 -17.57
CA ASP A 33 6.71 0.88 -17.07
C ASP A 33 7.40 -0.48 -17.02
N ASP A 34 8.17 -0.84 -18.03
CA ASP A 34 8.92 -2.10 -18.07
C ASP A 34 10.07 -2.11 -17.05
N ALA A 35 10.75 -0.98 -16.83
CA ALA A 35 11.74 -0.84 -15.77
C ALA A 35 11.11 -1.03 -14.38
N ASN A 36 9.94 -0.44 -14.12
CA ASN A 36 9.21 -0.63 -12.86
C ASN A 36 8.77 -2.08 -12.65
N LYS A 37 8.32 -2.77 -13.71
CA LYS A 37 7.96 -4.19 -13.63
C LYS A 37 9.16 -5.07 -13.28
N ASN A 38 10.30 -4.82 -13.90
CA ASN A 38 11.53 -5.56 -13.62
C ASN A 38 12.01 -5.32 -12.18
N ALA A 39 12.07 -4.06 -11.74
CA ALA A 39 12.43 -3.72 -10.37
C ALA A 39 11.45 -4.34 -9.34
N ALA A 40 10.14 -4.35 -9.64
CA ALA A 40 9.15 -4.97 -8.77
C ALA A 40 9.34 -6.50 -8.68
N ARG A 41 9.73 -7.19 -9.77
CA ARG A 41 10.06 -8.61 -9.77
C ARG A 41 11.27 -8.91 -8.90
N GLU A 42 12.36 -8.18 -9.08
CA GLU A 42 13.57 -8.34 -8.28
C GLU A 42 13.30 -8.15 -6.78
N LEU A 43 12.54 -7.11 -6.41
CA LEU A 43 12.13 -6.90 -5.03
C LEU A 43 11.26 -8.04 -4.49
N ALA A 44 10.34 -8.58 -5.31
CA ALA A 44 9.48 -9.69 -4.92
C ALA A 44 10.26 -11.00 -4.74
N GLU A 45 11.28 -11.26 -5.56
CA GLU A 45 12.17 -12.41 -5.42
C GLU A 45 13.02 -12.31 -4.15
N GLN A 46 13.59 -11.13 -3.88
CA GLN A 46 14.31 -10.88 -2.63
C GLN A 46 13.40 -11.04 -1.40
N ALA A 47 12.15 -10.58 -1.50
CA ALA A 47 11.15 -10.73 -0.44
C ALA A 47 10.81 -12.20 -0.20
N ALA A 48 10.69 -13.01 -1.26
CA ALA A 48 10.43 -14.44 -1.14
C ALA A 48 11.59 -15.16 -0.40
N LYS A 49 12.83 -14.84 -0.72
CA LYS A 49 14.01 -15.37 -0.01
C LYS A 49 14.02 -14.95 1.48
N ALA A 50 13.61 -13.71 1.77
CA ALA A 50 13.46 -13.24 3.15
C ALA A 50 12.34 -13.99 3.90
N MET A 51 11.24 -14.35 3.23
CA MET A 51 10.19 -15.20 3.80
C MET A 51 10.70 -16.60 4.14
N GLU A 52 11.48 -17.23 3.25
CA GLU A 52 12.08 -18.53 3.47
C GLU A 52 13.02 -18.54 4.68
N SER A 53 13.80 -17.48 4.85
CA SER A 53 14.69 -17.29 6.01
C SER A 53 13.99 -16.77 7.28
N ARG A 54 12.66 -16.59 7.23
CA ARG A 54 11.84 -16.02 8.31
C ARG A 54 12.22 -14.57 8.70
N ASP A 55 12.91 -13.87 7.84
CA ASP A 55 13.14 -12.43 7.98
C ASP A 55 11.90 -11.66 7.51
N PHE A 56 10.82 -11.77 8.32
CA PHE A 56 9.53 -11.18 7.98
C PHE A 56 9.59 -9.66 7.89
N ALA A 57 10.44 -9.02 8.68
CA ALA A 57 10.58 -7.56 8.64
C ALA A 57 11.12 -7.09 7.28
N ARG A 58 12.15 -7.76 6.78
CA ARG A 58 12.72 -7.50 5.46
C ARG A 58 11.74 -7.85 4.34
N ALA A 59 11.05 -8.99 4.44
CA ALA A 59 10.05 -9.39 3.45
C ALA A 59 8.91 -8.37 3.32
N GLN A 60 8.41 -7.85 4.44
CA GLN A 60 7.39 -6.81 4.49
C GLN A 60 7.83 -5.54 3.75
N ASP A 61 9.04 -5.04 4.02
CA ASP A 61 9.54 -3.84 3.35
C ASP A 61 9.69 -4.06 1.84
N LEU A 62 10.29 -5.17 1.44
CA LEU A 62 10.51 -5.49 0.02
C LEU A 62 9.20 -5.66 -0.75
N TYR A 63 8.20 -6.42 -0.23
CA TYR A 63 6.89 -6.54 -0.87
C TYR A 63 6.13 -5.21 -0.90
N ARG A 64 6.23 -4.38 0.13
CA ARG A 64 5.64 -3.04 0.15
C ARG A 64 6.23 -2.17 -0.97
N ARG A 65 7.55 -2.21 -1.16
CA ARG A 65 8.25 -1.47 -2.23
C ARG A 65 7.89 -2.02 -3.61
N ALA A 66 7.86 -3.34 -3.78
CA ALA A 66 7.43 -3.96 -5.03
C ALA A 66 6.00 -3.54 -5.40
N TYR A 67 5.08 -3.55 -4.44
CA TYR A 67 3.70 -3.11 -4.64
C TYR A 67 3.59 -1.62 -4.98
N ALA A 68 4.46 -0.78 -4.43
CA ALA A 68 4.47 0.65 -4.75
C ALA A 68 4.89 0.92 -6.21
N LEU A 69 5.76 0.08 -6.77
CA LEU A 69 6.16 0.16 -8.18
C LEU A 69 5.08 -0.40 -9.11
N VAL A 70 4.49 -1.53 -8.75
CA VAL A 70 3.45 -2.23 -9.53
C VAL A 70 2.33 -2.66 -8.59
N PRO A 71 1.20 -1.94 -8.55
CA PRO A 71 0.06 -2.25 -7.68
C PRO A 71 -0.71 -3.50 -8.17
N ALA A 72 -0.10 -4.68 -8.03
CA ALA A 72 -0.69 -5.96 -8.42
C ALA A 72 -1.31 -6.70 -7.21
N PRO A 73 -2.49 -7.35 -7.35
CA PRO A 73 -3.10 -8.14 -6.29
C PRO A 73 -2.20 -9.23 -5.73
N THR A 74 -1.40 -9.87 -6.57
CA THR A 74 -0.41 -10.88 -6.17
C THR A 74 0.65 -10.33 -5.21
N LEU A 75 1.14 -9.12 -5.44
CA LEU A 75 2.11 -8.46 -4.55
C LEU A 75 1.46 -8.01 -3.24
N SER A 76 0.22 -7.49 -3.32
CA SER A 76 -0.56 -7.11 -2.13
C SER A 76 -0.85 -8.31 -1.24
N LEU A 77 -1.21 -9.48 -1.81
CA LEU A 77 -1.41 -10.72 -1.08
C LEU A 77 -0.12 -11.20 -0.38
N ARG A 78 1.00 -11.23 -1.10
CA ARG A 78 2.30 -11.63 -0.53
C ARG A 78 2.74 -10.69 0.60
N HIS A 79 2.49 -9.39 0.46
CA HIS A 79 2.73 -8.42 1.52
C HIS A 79 1.86 -8.70 2.75
N ALA A 80 0.56 -9.00 2.56
CA ALA A 80 -0.34 -9.36 3.65
C ALA A 80 0.13 -10.61 4.40
N ARG A 81 0.57 -11.64 3.70
CA ARG A 81 1.14 -12.86 4.29
C ARG A 81 2.41 -12.59 5.10
N ALA A 82 3.31 -11.75 4.57
CA ALA A 82 4.51 -11.35 5.28
C ALA A 82 4.20 -10.58 6.58
N LEU A 83 3.20 -9.71 6.55
CA LEU A 83 2.70 -9.00 7.74
C LEU A 83 2.09 -9.98 8.75
N ALA A 84 1.25 -10.91 8.30
CA ALA A 84 0.59 -11.89 9.16
C ALA A 84 1.59 -12.80 9.87
N GLN A 85 2.58 -13.32 9.14
CA GLN A 85 3.63 -14.19 9.70
C GLN A 85 4.60 -13.41 10.60
N GLY A 86 4.80 -12.12 10.37
CA GLY A 86 5.59 -11.24 11.23
C GLY A 86 4.82 -10.69 12.43
N GLY A 87 3.60 -11.15 12.70
CA GLY A 87 2.81 -10.75 13.87
C GLY A 87 2.13 -9.37 13.75
N ARG A 88 2.21 -8.69 12.60
CA ARG A 88 1.55 -7.40 12.34
C ARG A 88 0.12 -7.63 11.80
N TRP A 89 -0.70 -8.24 12.61
CA TRP A 89 -2.01 -8.74 12.18
C TRP A 89 -3.00 -7.64 11.77
N VAL A 90 -2.94 -6.49 12.43
CA VAL A 90 -3.81 -5.35 12.07
C VAL A 90 -3.50 -4.85 10.66
N GLU A 91 -2.22 -4.70 10.34
CA GLU A 91 -1.79 -4.26 9.00
C GLU A 91 -1.99 -5.36 7.95
N ALA A 92 -1.85 -6.64 8.35
CA ALA A 92 -2.19 -7.76 7.48
C ALA A 92 -3.66 -7.74 7.07
N LEU A 93 -4.60 -7.50 8.04
CA LEU A 93 -6.01 -7.34 7.72
C LEU A 93 -6.26 -6.22 6.69
N GLU A 94 -5.60 -5.07 6.85
CA GLU A 94 -5.71 -3.95 5.92
C GLU A 94 -5.19 -4.33 4.53
N ALA A 95 -4.06 -5.06 4.46
CA ALA A 95 -3.48 -5.51 3.20
C ALA A 95 -4.36 -6.56 2.51
N TYR A 96 -4.94 -7.52 3.24
CA TYR A 96 -5.91 -8.47 2.69
C TYR A 96 -7.16 -7.75 2.17
N VAL A 97 -7.75 -6.85 2.96
CA VAL A 97 -8.92 -6.05 2.52
C VAL A 97 -8.59 -5.24 1.26
N ARG A 98 -7.40 -4.67 1.15
CA ARG A 98 -6.97 -3.98 -0.07
C ARG A 98 -6.92 -4.95 -1.26
N THR A 99 -6.40 -6.16 -1.07
CA THR A 99 -6.34 -7.19 -2.12
C THR A 99 -7.74 -7.62 -2.57
N THR A 100 -8.67 -7.86 -1.63
CA THR A 100 -10.04 -8.26 -1.96
C THR A 100 -10.83 -7.17 -2.70
N ARG A 101 -10.40 -5.92 -2.64
CA ARG A 101 -11.01 -4.79 -3.35
C ARG A 101 -10.36 -4.47 -4.69
N ALA A 102 -9.40 -5.29 -5.14
CA ALA A 102 -8.76 -5.07 -6.44
C ALA A 102 -9.80 -5.14 -7.56
N ARG A 103 -9.79 -4.14 -8.42
CA ARG A 103 -10.67 -4.11 -9.60
C ARG A 103 -10.03 -4.96 -10.69
N LEU A 104 -10.72 -6.01 -11.08
CA LEU A 104 -10.31 -6.92 -12.15
C LEU A 104 -11.29 -6.79 -13.31
N ASP A 105 -10.79 -6.94 -14.52
CA ASP A 105 -11.55 -7.03 -15.77
C ASP A 105 -11.30 -8.39 -16.44
N ASP A 106 -11.92 -8.59 -17.60
CA ASP A 106 -11.79 -9.84 -18.34
C ASP A 106 -10.38 -10.09 -18.90
N ARG A 107 -9.57 -9.03 -19.02
CA ARG A 107 -8.18 -9.08 -19.47
C ARG A 107 -7.19 -9.25 -18.33
N SER A 108 -7.64 -9.19 -17.11
CA SER A 108 -6.80 -9.35 -15.93
C SER A 108 -6.20 -10.77 -15.88
N PRO A 109 -4.90 -10.91 -15.59
CA PRO A 109 -4.24 -12.20 -15.49
C PRO A 109 -4.97 -13.15 -14.53
N PRO A 110 -5.08 -14.45 -14.82
CA PRO A 110 -5.70 -15.43 -13.92
C PRO A 110 -5.13 -15.40 -12.51
N ALA A 111 -3.80 -15.22 -12.37
CA ALA A 111 -3.12 -15.12 -11.09
C ALA A 111 -3.64 -13.95 -10.22
N PHE A 112 -4.23 -12.90 -10.80
CA PHE A 112 -4.83 -11.81 -10.02
C PHE A 112 -6.16 -12.23 -9.42
N ARG A 113 -6.98 -13.01 -10.14
CA ARG A 113 -8.24 -13.58 -9.63
C ARG A 113 -7.95 -14.54 -8.49
N GLU A 114 -7.01 -15.45 -8.69
CA GLU A 114 -6.56 -16.38 -7.65
C GLU A 114 -6.06 -15.65 -6.40
N ALA A 115 -5.28 -14.57 -6.57
CA ALA A 115 -4.80 -13.78 -5.45
C ALA A 115 -5.95 -13.11 -4.67
N VAL A 116 -6.99 -12.65 -5.35
CA VAL A 116 -8.17 -12.07 -4.71
C VAL A 116 -8.96 -13.13 -3.95
N GLU A 117 -9.17 -14.31 -4.54
CA GLU A 117 -9.86 -15.44 -3.89
C GLU A 117 -9.09 -15.93 -2.65
N GLN A 118 -7.79 -16.12 -2.76
CA GLN A 118 -6.94 -16.49 -1.64
C GLN A 118 -6.97 -15.42 -0.54
N ALA A 119 -6.96 -14.14 -0.92
CA ALA A 119 -7.07 -13.05 0.05
C ALA A 119 -8.40 -13.07 0.80
N HIS A 120 -9.51 -13.42 0.15
CA HIS A 120 -10.80 -13.59 0.81
C HIS A 120 -10.78 -14.72 1.85
N ALA A 121 -10.23 -15.87 1.49
CA ALA A 121 -10.11 -17.01 2.39
C ALA A 121 -9.22 -16.69 3.60
N GLU A 122 -8.01 -16.18 3.36
CA GLU A 122 -7.05 -15.85 4.41
C GLU A 122 -7.52 -14.72 5.31
N LEU A 123 -8.25 -13.73 4.77
CA LEU A 123 -8.89 -12.68 5.56
C LEU A 123 -9.95 -13.24 6.50
N ALA A 124 -10.75 -14.20 6.04
CA ALA A 124 -11.78 -14.84 6.87
C ALA A 124 -11.17 -15.65 8.02
N GLU A 125 -10.03 -16.30 7.78
CA GLU A 125 -9.28 -17.04 8.81
C GLU A 125 -8.57 -16.12 9.82
N LEU A 126 -7.95 -15.02 9.33
CA LEU A 126 -7.18 -14.12 10.19
C LEU A 126 -8.09 -13.25 11.08
N ARG A 127 -9.22 -12.79 10.55
CA ARG A 127 -10.11 -11.83 11.24
C ARG A 127 -10.54 -12.25 12.65
N PRO A 128 -11.00 -13.48 12.91
CA PRO A 128 -11.37 -13.92 14.25
C PRO A 128 -10.17 -14.09 15.19
N ARG A 129 -8.97 -14.27 14.65
CA ARG A 129 -7.74 -14.46 15.44
C ARG A 129 -7.15 -13.16 15.94
N VAL A 130 -7.50 -12.01 15.33
CA VAL A 130 -6.97 -10.71 15.73
C VAL A 130 -7.59 -10.29 17.06
N PRO A 131 -6.80 -10.16 18.15
CA PRO A 131 -7.31 -9.80 19.44
C PRO A 131 -7.88 -8.37 19.43
N ARG A 132 -8.87 -8.14 20.26
CA ARG A 132 -9.45 -6.81 20.46
C ARG A 132 -9.21 -6.38 21.90
N ALA A 133 -8.77 -5.15 22.09
CA ALA A 133 -8.55 -4.60 23.42
C ALA A 133 -9.34 -3.30 23.60
N THR A 134 -9.89 -3.13 24.81
CA THR A 134 -10.52 -1.89 25.26
C THR A 134 -9.63 -1.26 26.31
N ILE A 135 -9.29 0.02 26.15
CA ILE A 135 -8.54 0.80 27.14
C ILE A 135 -9.57 1.56 27.96
N VAL A 136 -9.69 1.22 29.23
CA VAL A 136 -10.57 1.91 30.18
C VAL A 136 -9.71 2.68 31.16
N ILE A 137 -9.95 3.97 31.30
CA ILE A 137 -9.26 4.84 32.26
C ILE A 137 -10.24 5.14 33.39
N LYS A 138 -9.81 4.82 34.60
CA LYS A 138 -10.59 5.08 35.81
C LYS A 138 -9.99 6.28 36.57
N GLY A 139 -10.84 7.06 37.26
CA GLY A 139 -10.41 8.14 38.14
C GLY A 139 -10.13 9.47 37.42
N ILE A 140 -10.43 9.54 36.14
CA ILE A 140 -10.34 10.80 35.35
C ILE A 140 -11.63 10.94 34.56
N ASP A 141 -12.29 12.10 34.65
CA ASP A 141 -13.43 12.39 33.79
C ASP A 141 -12.95 12.44 32.33
N GLY A 142 -13.47 11.51 31.50
CA GLY A 142 -13.08 11.36 30.09
C GLY A 142 -13.34 12.60 29.21
N LYS A 143 -13.92 13.66 29.82
CA LYS A 143 -14.14 14.98 29.21
C LYS A 143 -12.98 15.95 29.43
N SER A 144 -11.97 15.58 30.24
CA SER A 144 -10.80 16.42 30.43
C SER A 144 -10.01 16.54 29.12
N LYS A 145 -9.95 17.74 28.56
CA LYS A 145 -9.19 18.06 27.33
C LYS A 145 -7.69 17.81 27.47
N ALA A 146 -7.21 17.53 28.64
CA ALA A 146 -5.81 17.36 28.99
C ALA A 146 -5.34 15.89 29.05
N LEU A 147 -6.22 14.91 28.77
CA LEU A 147 -5.86 13.49 28.79
C LEU A 147 -5.18 13.07 27.48
N THR A 148 -3.93 12.66 27.58
CA THR A 148 -3.19 12.04 26.48
C THR A 148 -2.91 10.57 26.79
N VAL A 149 -3.37 9.67 25.92
CA VAL A 149 -3.10 8.25 26.03
C VAL A 149 -2.17 7.82 24.90
N LYS A 150 -1.05 7.20 25.24
CA LYS A 150 -0.13 6.59 24.28
C LYS A 150 -0.16 5.07 24.44
N VAL A 151 -0.19 4.36 23.33
CA VAL A 151 -0.07 2.89 23.28
C VAL A 151 1.13 2.56 22.40
N ALA A 152 2.11 1.86 22.96
CA ALA A 152 3.39 1.58 22.29
C ALA A 152 4.01 2.87 21.68
N GLY A 153 4.04 3.96 22.49
CA GLY A 153 4.60 5.26 22.10
C GLY A 153 3.74 6.11 21.16
N ARG A 154 2.64 5.60 20.60
CA ARG A 154 1.76 6.32 19.67
C ARG A 154 0.55 6.90 20.39
N ALA A 155 0.29 8.19 20.21
CA ALA A 155 -0.89 8.84 20.77
C ALA A 155 -2.19 8.22 20.22
N ARG A 156 -3.18 8.07 21.11
CA ARG A 156 -4.54 7.64 20.77
C ARG A 156 -5.50 8.81 20.89
N ALA A 157 -6.40 8.95 19.92
CA ALA A 157 -7.48 9.89 20.03
C ALA A 157 -8.41 9.54 21.21
N SER A 158 -8.84 10.54 21.97
CA SER A 158 -9.71 10.38 23.16
C SER A 158 -11.01 9.63 22.86
N GLU A 159 -11.55 9.81 21.66
CA GLU A 159 -12.80 9.16 21.20
C GLU A 159 -12.66 7.63 21.06
N ARG A 160 -11.45 7.11 21.07
CA ARG A 160 -11.17 5.66 21.02
C ARG A 160 -10.91 5.03 22.38
N ILE A 161 -10.98 5.82 23.44
CA ILE A 161 -10.92 5.31 24.81
C ILE A 161 -12.27 4.69 25.15
N GLY A 162 -12.28 3.50 25.73
CA GLY A 162 -13.51 2.76 26.00
C GLY A 162 -14.06 1.96 24.81
N VAL A 163 -13.51 2.12 23.61
CA VAL A 163 -13.94 1.38 22.42
C VAL A 163 -12.99 0.22 22.11
N ALA A 164 -13.57 -0.99 21.96
CA ALA A 164 -12.81 -2.17 21.57
C ALA A 164 -12.25 -2.02 20.17
N GLY A 165 -10.95 -2.15 20.00
CA GLY A 165 -10.28 -2.07 18.70
C GLY A 165 -9.28 -3.21 18.47
N PRO A 166 -9.04 -3.58 17.20
CA PRO A 166 -8.09 -4.63 16.87
C PRO A 166 -6.67 -4.24 17.29
N ARG A 167 -5.90 -5.25 17.70
CA ARG A 167 -4.51 -5.13 18.14
C ARG A 167 -3.67 -6.26 17.57
N ASP A 168 -2.39 -5.99 17.34
CA ASP A 168 -1.46 -7.07 17.10
C ASP A 168 -1.22 -7.85 18.41
N PRO A 169 -0.89 -9.13 18.35
CA PRO A 169 -0.54 -9.92 19.52
C PRO A 169 0.73 -9.38 20.18
N GLY A 170 0.91 -9.68 21.49
CA GLY A 170 2.07 -9.32 22.29
C GLY A 170 1.78 -8.26 23.35
N GLU A 171 2.76 -8.05 24.22
CA GLU A 171 2.73 -7.06 25.29
C GLU A 171 2.89 -5.64 24.73
N ARG A 172 2.18 -4.69 25.34
CA ARG A 172 2.26 -3.29 24.94
C ARG A 172 2.16 -2.38 26.16
N GLU A 173 3.04 -1.40 26.20
CA GLU A 173 2.97 -0.34 27.19
C GLU A 173 1.82 0.61 26.87
N VAL A 174 1.05 0.97 27.90
CA VAL A 174 0.01 2.00 27.84
C VAL A 174 0.37 3.11 28.81
N VAL A 175 0.61 4.31 28.31
CA VAL A 175 0.90 5.49 29.13
C VAL A 175 -0.25 6.45 29.03
N ALA A 176 -0.87 6.79 30.16
CA ALA A 176 -1.87 7.85 30.27
C ALA A 176 -1.25 9.04 31.03
N THR A 177 -1.29 10.21 30.43
CA THR A 177 -0.77 11.44 31.02
C THR A 177 -1.89 12.47 31.10
N THR A 178 -2.04 13.08 32.26
CA THR A 178 -2.92 14.24 32.45
C THR A 178 -2.07 15.48 32.70
N THR A 179 -2.49 16.61 32.15
CA THR A 179 -1.90 17.90 32.50
C THR A 179 -2.90 18.60 33.42
N ASP A 180 -2.56 18.72 34.71
CA ASP A 180 -3.25 19.61 35.62
C ASP A 180 -2.92 21.06 35.25
N ARG A 181 -3.95 21.87 35.09
CA ARG A 181 -3.84 23.32 35.01
C ARG A 181 -4.45 23.92 36.24
#